data_ff067d2c5fb0646f0630796bbdcc9e4d
#
_entry.id   ff067d2c5fb0646f0630796bbdcc9e4d
#
_cell.length_a   1.000
_cell.length_b   1.000
_cell.length_c   1.000
_cell.angle_alpha   90.00
_cell.angle_beta   90.00
_cell.angle_gamma   90.00
#
_symmetry.space_group_name_H-M   'P 1'
#
loop_
_entity.id
_entity.type
_entity.pdbx_description
1 polymer ?
#
loop_
_entity_poly.entity_id
_entity_poly.type
_entity_poly.pdbx_seq_one_letter_code
_entity_poly.pdbx_strand_id
1 'polypeptide(L)'
;MTGLILFQRDDCHLCDLALAELAAARVPAFASVFIDGDDGLEQRYGVRVPVLRDDRDGRELDWPFDARRVRGWLGASPDDWPADSG
;
A
#
# COMPACT_ATOMS: atom_id res chain seq x y z
N MET A 1 10.88 -10.48 4.75
CA MET A 1 10.60 -9.21 4.23
C MET A 1 9.37 -9.21 3.45
N THR A 2 8.59 -8.19 3.56
CA THR A 2 7.31 -8.17 2.89
C THR A 2 7.39 -7.64 1.48
N GLY A 3 8.25 -6.74 1.19
CA GLY A 3 8.28 -6.09 -0.11
C GLY A 3 7.15 -5.11 -0.36
N LEU A 4 6.39 -4.77 0.66
CA LEU A 4 5.28 -3.84 0.50
C LEU A 4 5.77 -2.40 0.58
N ILE A 5 5.23 -1.57 -0.31
CA ILE A 5 5.57 -0.16 -0.38
C ILE A 5 4.27 0.63 -0.49
N LEU A 6 4.13 1.65 0.34
CA LEU A 6 3.03 2.60 0.20
C LEU A 6 3.58 3.88 -0.41
N PHE A 7 3.17 4.18 -1.64
CA PHE A 7 3.54 5.42 -2.28
C PHE A 7 2.62 6.53 -1.81
N GLN A 8 3.19 7.63 -1.37
CA GLN A 8 2.47 8.72 -0.75
C GLN A 8 2.96 10.05 -1.28
N ARG A 9 2.19 11.08 -1.02
CA ARG A 9 2.58 12.45 -1.26
C ARG A 9 2.59 13.18 0.07
N ASP A 10 3.48 14.11 0.23
CA ASP A 10 3.52 14.95 1.43
C ASP A 10 2.22 15.75 1.52
N ASP A 11 1.78 16.01 2.74
CA ASP A 11 0.57 16.80 2.97
C ASP A 11 -0.65 16.19 2.26
N CYS A 12 -0.82 14.91 2.38
CA CYS A 12 -1.88 14.19 1.68
C CYS A 12 -2.86 13.59 2.69
N HIS A 13 -4.05 14.14 2.73
CA HIS A 13 -5.09 13.65 3.63
C HIS A 13 -5.47 12.21 3.33
N LEU A 14 -5.59 11.87 2.06
CA LEU A 14 -5.97 10.51 1.66
C LEU A 14 -4.87 9.51 2.04
N CYS A 15 -3.63 9.94 2.01
CA CYS A 15 -2.53 9.08 2.42
C CYS A 15 -2.60 8.76 3.91
N ASP A 16 -3.03 9.73 4.71
CA ASP A 16 -3.24 9.49 6.14
C ASP A 16 -4.36 8.48 6.36
N LEU A 17 -5.42 8.56 5.59
CA LEU A 17 -6.50 7.58 5.68
C LEU A 17 -6.01 6.20 5.27
N ALA A 18 -5.17 6.14 4.24
CA ALA A 18 -4.61 4.87 3.80
C ALA A 18 -3.76 4.23 4.90
N LEU A 19 -2.95 5.02 5.58
CA LEU A 19 -2.14 4.50 6.69
C LEU A 19 -3.03 3.89 7.78
N ALA A 20 -4.15 4.55 8.09
CA ALA A 20 -5.08 4.03 9.08
C ALA A 20 -5.68 2.70 8.63
N GLU A 21 -6.01 2.57 7.35
CA GLU A 21 -6.55 1.32 6.84
C GLU A 21 -5.52 0.20 6.85
N LEU A 22 -4.27 0.51 6.54
CA LEU A 22 -3.21 -0.48 6.61
C LEU A 22 -3.00 -0.95 8.05
N ALA A 23 -3.07 -0.04 9.00
CA ALA A 23 -2.96 -0.41 10.42
C ALA A 23 -4.12 -1.29 10.84
N ALA A 24 -5.33 -0.96 10.42
CA ALA A 24 -6.52 -1.76 10.73
C ALA A 24 -6.44 -3.14 10.09
N ALA A 25 -5.82 -3.24 8.94
CA ALA A 25 -5.65 -4.52 8.26
C ALA A 25 -4.51 -5.34 8.84
N ARG A 26 -3.74 -4.78 9.76
CA ARG A 26 -2.59 -5.44 10.37
C ARG A 26 -1.57 -5.84 9.32
N VAL A 27 -1.33 -4.94 8.38
CA VAL A 27 -0.35 -5.18 7.33
C VAL A 27 1.03 -5.34 7.95
N PRO A 28 1.81 -6.33 7.51
CA PRO A 28 3.18 -6.47 8.01
C PRO A 28 4.00 -5.23 7.64
N ALA A 29 5.21 -5.17 8.10
CA ALA A 29 6.05 -4.01 7.87
C ALA A 29 6.06 -3.64 6.38
N PHE A 30 5.95 -2.37 6.10
CA PHE A 30 6.00 -1.86 4.74
C PHE A 30 6.82 -0.56 4.74
N ALA A 31 7.33 -0.20 3.57
CA ALA A 31 8.07 1.03 3.41
C ALA A 31 7.13 2.14 2.95
N SER A 32 7.34 3.35 3.45
CA SER A 32 6.64 4.51 2.94
C SER A 32 7.59 5.25 2.01
N VAL A 33 7.14 5.53 0.80
CA VAL A 33 7.93 6.25 -0.18
C VAL A 33 7.13 7.48 -0.62
N PHE A 34 7.70 8.66 -0.41
CA PHE A 34 7.05 9.89 -0.82
C PHE A 34 7.51 10.24 -2.22
N ILE A 35 6.55 10.50 -3.09
CA ILE A 35 6.86 10.71 -4.50
C ILE A 35 7.26 12.15 -4.81
N ASP A 36 7.10 13.06 -3.85
CA ASP A 36 7.40 14.47 -4.07
C ASP A 36 8.85 14.65 -4.48
N GLY A 37 9.07 15.38 -5.53
CA GLY A 37 10.41 15.67 -5.97
C GLY A 37 11.06 14.60 -6.85
N ASP A 38 10.36 13.49 -7.10
CA ASP A 38 10.86 12.44 -7.98
C ASP A 38 10.00 12.42 -9.24
N ASP A 39 10.53 12.90 -10.33
CA ASP A 39 9.77 13.04 -11.57
C ASP A 39 9.21 11.72 -12.08
N GLY A 40 9.96 10.66 -11.97
CA GLY A 40 9.50 9.35 -12.42
C GLY A 40 8.32 8.84 -11.59
N LEU A 41 8.41 9.01 -10.29
CA LEU A 41 7.33 8.60 -9.40
C LEU A 41 6.12 9.51 -9.56
N GLU A 42 6.33 10.81 -9.76
CA GLU A 42 5.23 11.73 -10.01
C GLU A 42 4.47 11.36 -11.28
N GLN A 43 5.17 11.00 -12.32
CA GLN A 43 4.51 10.59 -13.56
C GLN A 43 3.71 9.31 -13.37
N ARG A 44 4.25 8.37 -12.59
CA ARG A 44 3.63 7.07 -12.44
C ARG A 44 2.48 7.09 -11.44
N TYR A 45 2.66 7.78 -10.33
CA TYR A 45 1.71 7.71 -9.22
C TYR A 45 1.07 9.04 -8.85
N GLY A 46 1.43 10.13 -9.52
CA GLY A 46 1.07 11.47 -9.09
C GLY A 46 -0.41 11.69 -8.84
N VAL A 47 -1.27 11.14 -9.68
CA VAL A 47 -2.72 11.29 -9.49
C VAL A 47 -3.35 10.06 -8.85
N ARG A 48 -2.55 9.05 -8.56
CA ARG A 48 -3.05 7.78 -8.02
C ARG A 48 -2.81 7.61 -6.53
N VAL A 49 -1.84 8.34 -5.97
CA VAL A 49 -1.51 8.15 -4.56
C VAL A 49 -2.73 8.37 -3.68
N PRO A 50 -2.87 7.61 -2.60
CA PRO A 50 -1.92 6.59 -2.12
C PRO A 50 -2.07 5.28 -2.88
N VAL A 51 -0.94 4.62 -3.17
CA VAL A 51 -0.91 3.34 -3.88
C VAL A 51 -0.11 2.35 -3.04
N LEU A 52 -0.67 1.19 -2.80
CA LEU A 52 0.04 0.11 -2.13
C LEU A 52 0.56 -0.85 -3.19
N ARG A 53 1.85 -1.12 -3.16
CA ARG A 53 2.48 -1.99 -4.14
C ARG A 53 3.17 -3.14 -3.44
N ASP A 54 3.03 -4.34 -4.00
CA ASP A 54 3.81 -5.49 -3.58
C ASP A 54 4.94 -5.66 -4.58
N ASP A 55 6.13 -5.28 -4.16
CA ASP A 55 7.28 -5.24 -5.06
C ASP A 55 7.78 -6.63 -5.44
N ARG A 56 7.32 -7.67 -4.76
CA ARG A 56 7.71 -9.03 -5.09
C ARG A 56 7.12 -9.49 -6.41
N ASP A 57 5.92 -9.04 -6.72
CA ASP A 57 5.25 -9.46 -7.96
C ASP A 57 4.71 -8.27 -8.77
N GLY A 58 4.89 -7.06 -8.30
CA GLY A 58 4.49 -5.88 -9.04
C GLY A 58 3.02 -5.52 -8.96
N ARG A 59 2.23 -6.23 -8.15
CA ARG A 59 0.81 -5.89 -8.02
C ARG A 59 0.64 -4.58 -7.29
N GLU A 60 -0.38 -3.84 -7.66
CA GLU A 60 -0.67 -2.55 -7.05
C GLU A 60 -2.14 -2.47 -6.66
N LEU A 61 -2.41 -1.78 -5.57
CA LEU A 61 -3.76 -1.53 -5.11
C LEU A 61 -3.92 -0.03 -4.99
N ASP A 62 -4.78 0.54 -5.81
CA ASP A 62 -5.00 1.97 -5.85
C ASP A 62 -6.04 2.39 -4.83
N TRP A 63 -5.93 3.61 -4.36
CA TRP A 63 -6.94 4.23 -3.52
C TRP A 63 -8.20 4.48 -4.34
N PRO A 64 -9.41 4.31 -3.76
CA PRO A 64 -9.65 4.03 -2.35
C PRO A 64 -9.58 2.54 -2.03
N PHE A 65 -9.12 2.24 -0.84
CA PHE A 65 -9.20 0.89 -0.30
C PHE A 65 -9.45 0.99 1.20
N ASP A 66 -10.00 -0.08 1.78
CA ASP A 66 -10.18 -0.18 3.22
C ASP A 66 -9.43 -1.41 3.72
N ALA A 67 -9.46 -1.61 5.03
CA ALA A 67 -8.74 -2.73 5.64
C ALA A 67 -9.16 -4.07 5.04
N ARG A 68 -10.46 -4.24 4.80
CA ARG A 68 -10.98 -5.48 4.26
C ARG A 68 -10.45 -5.76 2.87
N ARG A 69 -10.43 -4.72 2.03
CA ARG A 69 -9.92 -4.87 0.67
C ARG A 69 -8.43 -5.16 0.68
N VAL A 70 -7.68 -4.49 1.55
CA VAL A 70 -6.26 -4.75 1.68
C VAL A 70 -6.01 -6.20 2.06
N ARG A 71 -6.74 -6.72 3.02
CA ARG A 71 -6.57 -8.10 3.45
C ARG A 71 -6.90 -9.07 2.33
N GLY A 72 -7.95 -8.81 1.59
CA GLY A 72 -8.30 -9.64 0.44
C GLY A 72 -7.24 -9.61 -0.64
N TRP A 73 -6.69 -8.43 -0.90
CA TRP A 73 -5.64 -8.28 -1.89
C TRP A 73 -4.37 -9.03 -1.47
N LEU A 74 -3.98 -8.92 -0.20
CA LEU A 74 -2.83 -9.66 0.32
C LEU A 74 -3.11 -11.16 0.33
N GLY A 75 -4.32 -11.54 0.62
CA GLY A 75 -4.70 -12.94 0.66
C GLY A 75 -4.62 -13.65 -0.69
N ALA A 76 -4.51 -12.90 -1.78
CA ALA A 76 -4.28 -13.51 -3.07
C ALA A 76 -2.91 -14.18 -3.15
N SER A 77 -2.04 -13.95 -2.19
CA SER A 77 -0.76 -14.64 -2.08
C SER A 77 -0.71 -15.33 -0.72
N PRO A 78 -1.49 -16.38 -0.54
CA PRO A 78 -1.68 -16.95 0.79
C PRO A 78 -0.43 -17.48 1.46
N ASP A 79 0.56 -17.81 0.70
CA ASP A 79 1.79 -18.32 1.29
C ASP A 79 2.55 -17.23 2.04
N ASP A 80 2.26 -15.98 1.73
CA ASP A 80 2.95 -14.86 2.33
C ASP A 80 2.17 -14.21 3.45
N TRP A 81 0.91 -14.53 3.60
CA TRP A 81 0.06 -13.88 4.59
C TRP A 81 -0.20 -14.84 5.73
N PRO A 82 -0.01 -14.43 6.95
CA PRO A 82 -0.25 -15.30 8.07
C PRO A 82 -1.67 -15.73 8.05
N ALA A 83 -1.83 -16.93 8.31
CA ALA A 83 -3.11 -17.35 8.26
C ALA A 83 -3.88 -16.93 9.34
N ASP A 84 -3.80 -16.50 10.09
CA ASP A 84 -4.44 -16.15 11.00
C ASP A 84 -5.36 -15.97 11.04
N SER A 85 -5.39 -15.90 10.62
CA SER A 85 -6.02 -15.72 10.65
C SER A 85 -6.78 -15.35 11.36
N GLY A 86 -6.84 -15.33 11.67
CA GLY A 86 -7.78 -15.14 12.49
C GLY A 86 -8.41 -14.25 12.53
#